data_2fd9fb0a4a95e9c176a3b3ae746d5dc7
#
_entry.id   2fd9fb0a4a95e9c176a3b3ae746d5dc7
#
_cell.length_a   1.000
_cell.length_b   1.000
_cell.length_c   1.000
_cell.angle_alpha   90.00
_cell.angle_beta   90.00
_cell.angle_gamma   90.00
#
_symmetry.space_group_name_H-M   'P 1'
#
loop_
_entity.id
_entity.type
_entity.pdbx_description
1 polymer ?
#
loop_
_entity_poly.entity_id
_entity_poly.type
_entity_poly.pdbx_seq_one_letter_code
_entity_poly.pdbx_strand_id
1 'polypeptide(L)'
;SYFDSQILFSNERFPNLVVSNKGTLIATWGSSKVIAKRSTNGGISWGDEITIAEPGFQGGGTLVDEVTGNIFVFVEEGHPISPIQIYISSDDGQSWKKHDTKISPDEKGHLPSMHMNEHGITLKKGKYSGRLIRPSRYYGENNSKEQYPNHYSNAIYSDDRGISWKTSSQFPAFGTGEAALEELSNGIIYYNSRRHYSNDGLNPKMRHIAFSDDGGESWEDLSVSTVLPDGAQFRNYGLMGGLTRIPINDLDILLFSNIISSKKENARTNGYVWISFDGGKSWPLKKSVDKGSFAYSS
;
A
#
# COMPACT_ATOMS: atom_id res chain seq x y z
N SER A 1 -15.65 -5.60 -23.95
CA SER A 1 -14.53 -5.39 -22.99
C SER A 1 -14.17 -6.74 -22.40
N TYR A 2 -12.96 -7.14 -22.58
CA TYR A 2 -12.44 -8.37 -21.99
C TYR A 2 -12.16 -8.08 -20.51
N PHE A 3 -12.86 -8.75 -19.60
CA PHE A 3 -12.59 -8.76 -18.17
C PHE A 3 -12.62 -10.22 -17.75
N ASP A 4 -11.52 -10.69 -17.23
CA ASP A 4 -11.38 -12.03 -16.69
C ASP A 4 -11.06 -11.95 -15.20
N SER A 5 -11.53 -12.91 -14.42
CA SER A 5 -11.27 -12.99 -12.99
C SER A 5 -10.82 -14.40 -12.60
N GLN A 6 -9.77 -14.48 -11.78
CA GLN A 6 -9.20 -15.73 -11.30
C GLN A 6 -9.10 -15.71 -9.78
N ILE A 7 -9.36 -16.85 -9.15
CA ILE A 7 -9.14 -17.04 -7.72
C ILE A 7 -7.70 -17.55 -7.54
N LEU A 8 -6.84 -16.73 -6.95
CA LEU A 8 -5.45 -17.09 -6.70
C LEU A 8 -5.26 -17.75 -5.34
N PHE A 9 -5.97 -17.27 -4.32
CA PHE A 9 -5.86 -17.71 -2.93
C PHE A 9 -7.25 -17.84 -2.32
N SER A 10 -7.41 -18.67 -1.31
CA SER A 10 -8.67 -18.85 -0.58
C SER A 10 -8.43 -18.76 0.92
N ASN A 11 -9.42 -18.20 1.63
CA ASN A 11 -9.43 -18.09 3.10
C ASN A 11 -8.31 -17.24 3.71
N GLU A 12 -7.72 -16.32 2.94
CA GLU A 12 -6.64 -15.43 3.36
C GLU A 12 -7.00 -13.95 3.17
N ARG A 13 -6.16 -13.05 3.64
CA ARG A 13 -6.37 -11.60 3.60
C ARG A 13 -5.09 -10.89 3.17
N PHE A 14 -5.21 -9.60 2.86
CA PHE A 14 -4.11 -8.68 2.56
C PHE A 14 -3.37 -9.00 1.27
N PRO A 15 -4.05 -8.86 0.12
CA PRO A 15 -3.42 -9.07 -1.18
C PRO A 15 -2.41 -7.96 -1.48
N ASN A 16 -1.40 -8.32 -2.25
CA ASN A 16 -0.53 -7.35 -2.89
C ASN A 16 -0.03 -7.90 -4.22
N LEU A 17 0.15 -7.04 -5.20
CA LEU A 17 0.60 -7.42 -6.53
C LEU A 17 1.70 -6.46 -6.99
N VAL A 18 2.80 -7.02 -7.46
CA VAL A 18 3.88 -6.25 -8.10
C VAL A 18 4.34 -6.92 -9.40
N VAL A 19 5.00 -6.14 -10.23
CA VAL A 19 5.64 -6.62 -11.47
C VAL A 19 7.15 -6.53 -11.31
N SER A 20 7.86 -7.63 -11.46
CA SER A 20 9.30 -7.65 -11.38
C SER A 20 9.96 -7.03 -12.63
N ASN A 21 11.26 -6.76 -12.57
CA ASN A 21 12.05 -6.28 -13.71
C ASN A 21 12.03 -7.24 -14.92
N LYS A 22 11.66 -8.50 -14.70
CA LYS A 22 11.53 -9.50 -15.77
C LYS A 22 10.10 -9.58 -16.35
N GLY A 23 9.19 -8.75 -15.84
CA GLY A 23 7.77 -8.79 -16.22
C GLY A 23 6.98 -9.90 -15.53
N THR A 24 7.55 -10.58 -14.53
CA THR A 24 6.83 -11.56 -13.74
C THR A 24 5.85 -10.86 -12.79
N LEU A 25 4.59 -11.27 -12.83
CA LEU A 25 3.61 -10.86 -11.82
C LEU A 25 3.85 -11.67 -10.55
N ILE A 26 3.93 -11.00 -9.41
CA ILE A 26 4.10 -11.62 -8.10
C ILE A 26 2.97 -11.15 -7.21
N ALA A 27 2.05 -12.07 -6.93
CA ALA A 27 0.96 -11.86 -5.98
C ALA A 27 1.37 -12.43 -4.62
N THR A 28 1.30 -11.60 -3.59
CA THR A 28 1.58 -12.01 -2.21
C THR A 28 0.32 -11.90 -1.37
N TRP A 29 0.23 -12.73 -0.33
CA TRP A 29 -0.97 -12.91 0.47
C TRP A 29 -0.67 -13.53 1.82
N GLY A 30 -1.48 -13.27 2.83
CA GLY A 30 -1.43 -14.06 4.04
C GLY A 30 -1.76 -13.35 5.34
N SER A 31 -2.31 -14.10 6.30
CA SER A 31 -2.64 -13.64 7.65
C SER A 31 -2.15 -14.56 8.78
N SER A 32 -1.74 -15.77 8.46
CA SER A 32 -1.10 -16.72 9.39
C SER A 32 0.27 -17.19 8.89
N LYS A 33 0.40 -17.27 7.59
CA LYS A 33 1.65 -17.41 6.84
C LYS A 33 1.61 -16.43 5.67
N VAL A 34 2.76 -16.02 5.19
CA VAL A 34 2.86 -15.18 3.98
C VAL A 34 3.33 -16.05 2.83
N ILE A 35 2.54 -16.04 1.76
CA ILE A 35 2.76 -16.85 0.56
C ILE A 35 2.77 -15.96 -0.68
N ALA A 36 3.41 -16.46 -1.74
CA ALA A 36 3.42 -15.85 -3.05
C ALA A 36 2.98 -16.83 -4.13
N LYS A 37 2.43 -16.31 -5.22
CA LYS A 37 2.31 -16.97 -6.51
C LYS A 37 2.92 -16.10 -7.60
N ARG A 38 3.45 -16.74 -8.62
CA ARG A 38 4.13 -16.09 -9.75
C ARG A 38 3.42 -16.40 -11.05
N SER A 39 3.33 -15.40 -11.93
CA SER A 39 2.93 -15.61 -13.32
C SER A 39 3.97 -14.99 -14.25
N THR A 40 4.47 -15.76 -15.21
CA THR A 40 5.43 -15.31 -16.23
C THR A 40 4.77 -15.07 -17.59
N ASN A 41 3.45 -15.10 -17.65
CA ASN A 41 2.69 -14.97 -18.89
C ASN A 41 1.53 -13.95 -18.77
N GLY A 42 1.75 -12.89 -17.98
CA GLY A 42 0.79 -11.80 -17.86
C GLY A 42 -0.49 -12.16 -17.11
N GLY A 43 -0.42 -13.12 -16.17
CA GLY A 43 -1.56 -13.53 -15.35
C GLY A 43 -2.46 -14.60 -16.00
N ILE A 44 -2.10 -15.11 -17.18
CA ILE A 44 -2.88 -16.19 -17.86
C ILE A 44 -2.87 -17.46 -17.02
N SER A 45 -1.72 -17.78 -16.44
CA SER A 45 -1.59 -18.90 -15.49
C SER A 45 -0.63 -18.52 -14.36
N TRP A 46 -0.79 -19.21 -13.23
CA TRP A 46 -0.02 -18.98 -12.01
C TRP A 46 0.64 -20.27 -11.55
N GLY A 47 1.86 -20.15 -11.05
CA GLY A 47 2.60 -21.28 -10.48
C GLY A 47 2.09 -21.68 -9.09
N ASP A 48 2.76 -22.66 -8.50
CA ASP A 48 2.47 -23.15 -7.16
C ASP A 48 2.72 -22.09 -6.08
N GLU A 49 2.16 -22.33 -4.90
CA GLU A 49 2.38 -21.49 -3.73
C GLU A 49 3.82 -21.58 -3.23
N ILE A 50 4.42 -20.43 -2.98
CA ILE A 50 5.77 -20.30 -2.42
C ILE A 50 5.61 -19.68 -1.02
N THR A 51 6.02 -20.39 0.03
CA THR A 51 6.02 -19.86 1.38
C THR A 51 7.15 -18.86 1.55
N ILE A 52 6.84 -17.63 1.99
CA ILE A 52 7.80 -16.59 2.31
C ILE A 52 8.15 -16.63 3.80
N ALA A 53 7.13 -16.66 4.65
CA ALA A 53 7.29 -16.69 6.10
C ALA A 53 6.18 -17.49 6.77
N GLU A 54 6.55 -18.28 7.80
CA GLU A 54 5.61 -19.01 8.65
C GLU A 54 6.23 -19.21 10.06
N PRO A 55 5.58 -18.72 11.14
CA PRO A 55 4.39 -17.87 11.09
C PRO A 55 4.69 -16.51 10.44
N GLY A 56 3.65 -15.84 9.95
CA GLY A 56 3.79 -14.53 9.34
C GLY A 56 2.45 -13.87 9.07
N PHE A 57 2.42 -12.58 9.26
CA PHE A 57 1.27 -11.74 9.00
C PHE A 57 1.70 -10.71 7.96
N GLN A 58 1.04 -10.68 6.81
CA GLN A 58 1.38 -9.69 5.81
C GLN A 58 0.86 -8.33 6.24
N GLY A 59 1.72 -7.57 6.87
CA GLY A 59 1.39 -6.23 7.35
C GLY A 59 1.39 -5.20 6.26
N GLY A 60 2.02 -5.44 5.15
CA GLY A 60 2.14 -4.46 4.11
C GLY A 60 2.67 -5.00 2.80
N GLY A 61 2.69 -4.11 1.83
CA GLY A 61 2.97 -4.45 0.46
C GLY A 61 4.38 -4.98 0.18
N THR A 62 4.46 -5.53 -0.98
CA THR A 62 5.70 -5.93 -1.64
C THR A 62 6.36 -4.70 -2.28
N LEU A 63 7.67 -4.71 -2.44
CA LEU A 63 8.42 -3.66 -3.11
C LEU A 63 9.44 -4.29 -4.05
N VAL A 64 9.54 -3.78 -5.28
CA VAL A 64 10.58 -4.14 -6.24
C VAL A 64 11.63 -3.05 -6.27
N ASP A 65 12.90 -3.40 -6.00
CA ASP A 65 14.03 -2.54 -6.32
C ASP A 65 14.31 -2.64 -7.82
N GLU A 66 13.80 -1.70 -8.57
CA GLU A 66 13.96 -1.71 -10.03
C GLU A 66 15.41 -1.50 -10.52
N VAL A 67 16.34 -1.13 -9.62
CA VAL A 67 17.77 -1.00 -9.96
C VAL A 67 18.47 -2.35 -9.91
N THR A 68 18.19 -3.16 -8.88
CA THR A 68 18.85 -4.46 -8.68
C THR A 68 17.99 -5.64 -9.14
N GLY A 69 16.66 -5.46 -9.22
CA GLY A 69 15.71 -6.53 -9.45
C GLY A 69 15.35 -7.32 -8.19
N ASN A 70 15.88 -6.93 -7.02
CA ASN A 70 15.51 -7.54 -5.75
C ASN A 70 14.06 -7.20 -5.38
N ILE A 71 13.39 -8.15 -4.74
CA ILE A 71 12.00 -7.98 -4.31
C ILE A 71 11.94 -8.12 -2.80
N PHE A 72 11.33 -7.18 -2.12
CA PHE A 72 11.18 -7.16 -0.68
C PHE A 72 9.74 -7.46 -0.30
N VAL A 73 9.54 -8.25 0.75
CA VAL A 73 8.24 -8.46 1.40
C VAL A 73 8.40 -8.15 2.88
N PHE A 74 7.49 -7.32 3.39
CA PHE A 74 7.50 -6.87 4.78
C PHE A 74 6.47 -7.68 5.56
N VAL A 75 6.92 -8.40 6.57
CA VAL A 75 6.12 -9.33 7.35
C VAL A 75 6.16 -8.93 8.82
N GLU A 76 5.00 -8.82 9.45
CA GLU A 76 4.89 -8.76 10.90
C GLU A 76 4.66 -10.16 11.46
N GLU A 77 5.15 -10.46 12.66
CA GLU A 77 4.96 -11.77 13.25
C GLU A 77 3.49 -12.04 13.65
N GLY A 78 2.73 -10.96 13.82
CA GLY A 78 1.32 -11.01 14.17
C GLY A 78 0.65 -9.66 13.92
N HIS A 79 -0.57 -9.50 14.44
CA HIS A 79 -1.25 -8.20 14.36
C HIS A 79 -0.44 -7.14 15.14
N PRO A 80 -0.29 -5.92 14.62
CA PRO A 80 0.47 -4.86 15.32
C PRO A 80 -0.04 -4.59 16.75
N ILE A 81 0.83 -4.29 17.68
CA ILE A 81 2.27 -4.00 17.51
C ILE A 81 3.03 -5.32 17.53
N SER A 82 3.83 -5.58 16.53
CA SER A 82 4.55 -6.85 16.35
C SER A 82 5.89 -6.58 15.67
N PRO A 83 6.94 -7.38 15.92
CA PRO A 83 8.20 -7.25 15.23
C PRO A 83 8.04 -7.37 13.70
N ILE A 84 8.76 -6.51 12.99
CA ILE A 84 8.79 -6.52 11.53
C ILE A 84 9.98 -7.36 11.08
N GLN A 85 9.72 -8.26 10.14
CA GLN A 85 10.73 -9.01 9.42
C GLN A 85 10.66 -8.65 7.93
N ILE A 86 11.81 -8.51 7.30
CA ILE A 86 11.89 -8.27 5.87
C ILE A 86 12.45 -9.51 5.21
N TYR A 87 11.81 -9.95 4.15
CA TYR A 87 12.26 -11.04 3.31
C TYR A 87 12.62 -10.50 1.93
N ILE A 88 13.69 -11.02 1.35
CA ILE A 88 14.19 -10.62 0.05
C ILE A 88 14.28 -11.81 -0.89
N SER A 89 13.87 -11.60 -2.14
CA SER A 89 14.13 -12.46 -3.26
C SER A 89 15.07 -11.78 -4.24
N SER A 90 16.12 -12.46 -4.67
CA SER A 90 17.04 -12.02 -5.73
C SER A 90 16.93 -12.87 -6.99
N ASP A 91 15.96 -13.77 -7.06
CA ASP A 91 15.76 -14.73 -8.13
C ASP A 91 14.34 -14.62 -8.75
N ASP A 92 13.82 -13.39 -8.79
CA ASP A 92 12.52 -13.10 -9.40
C ASP A 92 11.33 -13.72 -8.64
N GLY A 93 11.42 -13.77 -7.31
CA GLY A 93 10.37 -14.30 -6.43
C GLY A 93 10.30 -15.83 -6.36
N GLN A 94 11.29 -16.57 -6.87
CA GLN A 94 11.32 -18.02 -6.81
C GLN A 94 11.68 -18.55 -5.42
N SER A 95 12.59 -17.86 -4.75
CA SER A 95 12.95 -18.17 -3.37
C SER A 95 13.09 -16.90 -2.53
N TRP A 96 12.95 -17.05 -1.22
CA TRP A 96 12.93 -15.96 -0.27
C TRP A 96 13.81 -16.27 0.93
N LYS A 97 14.54 -15.26 1.40
CA LYS A 97 15.33 -15.37 2.62
C LYS A 97 15.09 -14.16 3.52
N LYS A 98 15.16 -14.37 4.81
CA LYS A 98 15.14 -13.27 5.77
C LYS A 98 16.28 -12.31 5.49
N HIS A 99 15.98 -11.04 5.47
CA HIS A 99 16.94 -9.96 5.22
C HIS A 99 17.18 -9.19 6.51
N ASP A 100 18.41 -9.22 6.97
CA ASP A 100 18.81 -8.51 8.17
C ASP A 100 18.96 -7.04 7.87
N THR A 101 18.14 -6.20 8.49
CA THR A 101 18.06 -4.78 8.21
C THR A 101 17.59 -4.00 9.44
N LYS A 102 17.85 -2.71 9.45
CA LYS A 102 17.44 -1.81 10.51
C LYS A 102 16.44 -0.79 9.99
N ILE A 103 15.31 -0.63 10.69
CA ILE A 103 14.36 0.45 10.46
C ILE A 103 14.54 1.47 11.60
N SER A 104 14.88 2.70 11.26
CA SER A 104 14.97 3.79 12.24
C SER A 104 13.57 4.36 12.51
N PRO A 105 13.27 4.78 13.75
CA PRO A 105 12.03 5.44 14.07
C PRO A 105 11.91 6.80 13.37
N ASP A 106 10.71 7.36 13.40
CA ASP A 106 10.47 8.73 12.98
C ASP A 106 11.09 9.76 13.97
N GLU A 107 10.91 11.04 13.68
CA GLU A 107 11.42 12.17 14.51
C GLU A 107 10.86 12.19 15.93
N LYS A 108 9.73 11.51 16.19
CA LYS A 108 9.10 11.37 17.51
C LYS A 108 9.57 10.12 18.26
N GLY A 109 10.44 9.32 17.65
CA GLY A 109 10.91 8.07 18.21
C GLY A 109 9.95 6.89 18.00
N HIS A 110 8.93 7.03 17.16
CA HIS A 110 7.96 5.99 16.90
C HIS A 110 8.41 5.06 15.77
N LEU A 111 8.40 3.76 16.05
CA LEU A 111 8.64 2.74 15.03
C LEU A 111 7.39 2.56 14.15
N PRO A 112 7.57 2.37 12.84
CA PRO A 112 6.46 2.14 11.94
C PRO A 112 5.94 0.71 12.04
N SER A 113 4.67 0.51 11.69
CA SER A 113 4.06 -0.77 11.34
C SER A 113 3.81 -0.83 9.86
N MET A 114 3.89 -2.01 9.28
CA MET A 114 3.65 -2.26 7.87
C MET A 114 2.19 -2.66 7.58
N HIS A 115 1.37 -2.76 8.62
CA HIS A 115 0.04 -3.34 8.54
C HIS A 115 -0.88 -2.64 7.55
N MET A 116 -1.35 -3.42 6.59
CA MET A 116 -2.38 -3.05 5.62
C MET A 116 -2.04 -1.77 4.82
N ASN A 117 -0.83 -1.70 4.31
CA ASN A 117 -0.42 -0.68 3.38
C ASN A 117 -0.15 -1.28 1.99
N GLU A 118 -0.27 -0.45 0.97
CA GLU A 118 -0.06 -0.85 -0.43
C GLU A 118 1.43 -1.09 -0.73
N HIS A 119 1.73 -1.56 -1.92
CA HIS A 119 3.10 -1.81 -2.37
C HIS A 119 3.99 -0.57 -2.28
N GLY A 120 5.29 -0.81 -2.21
CA GLY A 120 6.30 0.23 -2.35
C GLY A 120 6.79 0.37 -3.79
N ILE A 121 7.50 1.45 -4.04
CA ILE A 121 8.03 1.81 -5.36
C ILE A 121 9.52 2.14 -5.29
N THR A 122 10.19 2.07 -6.43
CA THR A 122 11.51 2.68 -6.66
C THR A 122 11.33 4.03 -7.31
N LEU A 123 11.80 5.11 -6.69
CA LEU A 123 11.73 6.45 -7.27
C LEU A 123 12.62 6.53 -8.52
N LYS A 124 12.15 7.22 -9.54
CA LYS A 124 12.81 7.30 -10.86
C LYS A 124 13.27 8.71 -11.22
N LYS A 125 12.81 9.72 -10.49
CA LYS A 125 13.00 11.12 -10.87
C LYS A 125 13.93 11.87 -9.93
N GLY A 126 14.64 12.84 -10.49
CA GLY A 126 15.44 13.81 -9.74
C GLY A 126 16.55 13.21 -8.87
N LYS A 127 16.89 13.91 -7.81
CA LYS A 127 18.00 13.56 -6.90
C LYS A 127 17.72 12.29 -6.06
N TYR A 128 16.47 11.87 -5.95
CA TYR A 128 16.09 10.70 -5.20
C TYR A 128 15.91 9.44 -6.07
N SER A 129 16.27 9.54 -7.35
CA SER A 129 16.21 8.39 -8.26
C SER A 129 16.94 7.18 -7.70
N GLY A 130 16.26 6.06 -7.64
CA GLY A 130 16.73 4.82 -7.05
C GLY A 130 16.37 4.62 -5.58
N ARG A 131 15.87 5.61 -4.87
CA ARG A 131 15.35 5.43 -3.51
C ARG A 131 14.20 4.43 -3.52
N LEU A 132 14.21 3.52 -2.57
CA LEU A 132 13.08 2.64 -2.29
C LEU A 132 12.18 3.34 -1.28
N ILE A 133 10.87 3.35 -1.51
CA ILE A 133 9.91 3.94 -0.59
C ILE A 133 8.62 3.13 -0.56
N ARG A 134 8.02 2.99 0.62
CA ARG A 134 6.70 2.39 0.76
C ARG A 134 5.88 3.05 1.86
N PRO A 135 4.55 3.02 1.78
CA PRO A 135 3.70 3.51 2.86
C PRO A 135 3.83 2.62 4.09
N SER A 136 3.72 3.26 5.24
CA SER A 136 3.70 2.65 6.57
C SER A 136 2.82 3.47 7.50
N ARG A 137 2.74 3.09 8.78
CA ARG A 137 1.92 3.81 9.75
C ARG A 137 2.46 3.65 11.17
N TYR A 138 2.20 4.61 12.03
CA TYR A 138 2.32 4.46 13.46
C TYR A 138 1.01 3.91 14.04
N TYR A 139 1.09 2.86 14.83
CA TYR A 139 -0.07 2.10 15.33
C TYR A 139 -0.48 2.46 16.77
N GLY A 140 0.14 3.49 17.36
CA GLY A 140 0.00 3.81 18.76
C GLY A 140 0.86 2.90 19.66
N GLU A 141 0.80 3.12 20.94
CA GLU A 141 1.66 2.43 21.91
C GLU A 141 1.25 0.97 22.14
N ASN A 142 -0.04 0.64 22.02
CA ASN A 142 -0.56 -0.68 22.38
C ASN A 142 -1.72 -1.16 21.51
N ASN A 143 -1.98 -0.53 20.37
CA ASN A 143 -3.07 -0.86 19.46
C ASN A 143 -4.45 -0.95 20.13
N SER A 144 -4.68 -0.21 21.20
CA SER A 144 -5.99 -0.11 21.82
C SER A 144 -6.91 0.84 21.04
N LYS A 145 -8.23 0.72 21.24
CA LYS A 145 -9.20 1.61 20.57
C LYS A 145 -9.03 3.07 20.95
N GLU A 146 -8.53 3.33 22.15
CA GLU A 146 -8.23 4.66 22.68
C GLU A 146 -7.06 5.29 21.92
N GLN A 147 -6.16 4.47 21.38
CA GLN A 147 -5.01 4.92 20.60
C GLN A 147 -5.32 5.16 19.11
N TYR A 148 -6.42 4.64 18.60
CA TYR A 148 -6.76 4.79 17.18
C TYR A 148 -6.79 6.23 16.68
N PRO A 149 -7.26 7.24 17.44
CA PRO A 149 -7.18 8.63 17.02
C PRO A 149 -5.75 9.17 16.93
N ASN A 150 -4.78 8.53 17.59
CA ASN A 150 -3.37 8.93 17.58
C ASN A 150 -2.57 8.24 16.46
N HIS A 151 -3.15 7.28 15.75
CA HIS A 151 -2.51 6.68 14.59
C HIS A 151 -2.24 7.71 13.51
N TYR A 152 -1.20 7.51 12.74
CA TYR A 152 -0.93 8.28 11.55
C TYR A 152 -0.17 7.48 10.50
N SER A 153 -0.42 7.80 9.26
CA SER A 153 0.37 7.29 8.14
C SER A 153 1.74 7.98 8.12
N ASN A 154 2.73 7.27 7.65
CA ASN A 154 4.06 7.74 7.31
C ASN A 154 4.60 6.88 6.15
N ALA A 155 5.87 6.95 5.86
CA ALA A 155 6.52 6.05 4.92
C ALA A 155 7.85 5.58 5.49
N ILE A 156 8.36 4.46 5.00
CA ILE A 156 9.76 4.11 5.15
C ILE A 156 10.47 4.20 3.81
N TYR A 157 11.71 4.65 3.82
CA TYR A 157 12.52 4.77 2.63
C TYR A 157 13.96 4.31 2.87
N SER A 158 14.61 3.86 1.79
CA SER A 158 15.98 3.37 1.79
C SER A 158 16.77 3.97 0.62
N ASP A 159 17.94 4.50 0.92
CA ASP A 159 18.89 5.03 -0.07
C ASP A 159 20.03 4.03 -0.36
N ASP A 160 20.04 2.88 0.32
CA ASP A 160 21.10 1.88 0.29
C ASP A 160 20.62 0.48 -0.12
N ARG A 161 19.59 0.43 -0.98
CA ARG A 161 19.02 -0.83 -1.51
C ARG A 161 18.44 -1.75 -0.43
N GLY A 162 17.82 -1.18 0.59
CA GLY A 162 17.15 -1.94 1.65
C GLY A 162 18.09 -2.46 2.75
N ILE A 163 19.38 -2.06 2.77
CA ILE A 163 20.28 -2.39 3.88
C ILE A 163 19.83 -1.70 5.15
N SER A 164 19.40 -0.45 5.05
CA SER A 164 18.76 0.28 6.14
C SER A 164 17.56 1.10 5.65
N TRP A 165 16.65 1.36 6.58
CA TRP A 165 15.44 2.12 6.31
C TRP A 165 15.29 3.25 7.32
N LYS A 166 14.81 4.38 6.84
CA LYS A 166 14.41 5.54 7.65
C LYS A 166 12.90 5.67 7.59
N THR A 167 12.31 6.21 8.66
CA THR A 167 10.89 6.53 8.70
C THR A 167 10.71 8.02 8.45
N SER A 168 9.78 8.37 7.57
CA SER A 168 9.42 9.75 7.24
C SER A 168 8.75 10.45 8.41
N SER A 169 8.59 11.77 8.30
CA SER A 169 7.71 12.51 9.16
C SER A 169 6.26 12.00 9.08
N GLN A 170 5.45 12.40 10.04
CA GLN A 170 4.04 12.08 10.11
C GLN A 170 3.25 12.66 8.92
N PHE A 171 2.32 11.89 8.38
CA PHE A 171 1.27 12.38 7.49
C PHE A 171 0.47 13.49 8.22
N PRO A 172 0.10 14.60 7.56
CA PRO A 172 -0.45 15.80 8.23
C PRO A 172 -1.89 15.64 8.72
N ALA A 173 -2.33 14.43 9.03
CA ALA A 173 -3.62 14.15 9.65
C ALA A 173 -3.54 12.90 10.56
N PHE A 174 -4.04 13.02 11.77
CA PHE A 174 -4.20 11.91 12.68
C PHE A 174 -5.38 10.99 12.33
N GLY A 175 -5.40 9.80 12.91
CA GLY A 175 -6.40 8.77 12.62
C GLY A 175 -6.22 8.11 11.26
N THR A 176 -5.15 8.42 10.56
CA THR A 176 -4.79 7.85 9.25
C THR A 176 -4.07 6.51 9.41
N GLY A 177 -3.95 5.76 8.32
CA GLY A 177 -3.37 4.41 8.43
C GLY A 177 -3.10 3.73 7.10
N GLU A 178 -4.05 3.00 6.58
CA GLU A 178 -3.89 2.22 5.36
C GLU A 178 -3.73 3.15 4.16
N ALA A 179 -2.59 3.08 3.50
CA ALA A 179 -2.18 4.06 2.52
C ALA A 179 -1.50 3.45 1.29
N ALA A 180 -1.45 4.24 0.25
CA ALA A 180 -0.78 3.96 -1.00
C ALA A 180 -0.05 5.22 -1.49
N LEU A 181 1.01 5.06 -2.26
CA LEU A 181 1.75 6.18 -2.84
C LEU A 181 2.25 5.87 -4.25
N GLU A 182 2.43 6.91 -5.04
CA GLU A 182 2.99 6.83 -6.39
C GLU A 182 3.82 8.07 -6.72
N GLU A 183 4.90 7.88 -7.48
CA GLU A 183 5.72 8.98 -8.01
C GLU A 183 5.10 9.52 -9.30
N LEU A 184 4.78 10.80 -9.35
CA LEU A 184 4.31 11.50 -10.54
C LEU A 184 5.46 11.81 -11.52
N SER A 185 5.12 12.19 -12.74
CA SER A 185 6.09 12.46 -13.81
C SER A 185 7.10 13.56 -13.47
N ASN A 186 6.73 14.47 -12.60
CA ASN A 186 7.58 15.56 -12.12
C ASN A 186 8.43 15.21 -10.89
N GLY A 187 8.33 13.97 -10.36
CA GLY A 187 9.06 13.50 -9.20
C GLY A 187 8.37 13.80 -7.85
N ILE A 188 7.22 14.44 -7.86
CA ILE A 188 6.39 14.59 -6.66
C ILE A 188 5.75 13.24 -6.32
N ILE A 189 5.74 12.89 -5.04
CA ILE A 189 5.04 11.69 -4.58
C ILE A 189 3.61 12.07 -4.19
N TYR A 190 2.63 11.42 -4.80
CA TYR A 190 1.22 11.46 -4.42
C TYR A 190 0.98 10.42 -3.35
N TYR A 191 0.48 10.81 -2.18
CA TYR A 191 0.17 9.94 -1.06
C TYR A 191 -1.32 9.95 -0.77
N ASN A 192 -1.93 8.76 -0.74
CA ASN A 192 -3.36 8.56 -0.57
C ASN A 192 -3.61 7.68 0.66
N SER A 193 -4.18 8.24 1.72
CA SER A 193 -4.40 7.55 2.98
C SER A 193 -5.88 7.42 3.36
N ARG A 194 -6.23 6.26 3.90
CA ARG A 194 -7.43 6.08 4.69
C ARG A 194 -7.35 6.91 5.97
N ARG A 195 -8.44 7.57 6.35
CA ARG A 195 -8.61 8.11 7.70
C ARG A 195 -9.59 7.24 8.48
N HIS A 196 -9.09 6.38 9.35
CA HIS A 196 -9.88 5.39 10.05
C HIS A 196 -10.64 6.00 11.23
N TYR A 197 -9.99 6.85 11.99
CA TYR A 197 -10.54 7.53 13.15
C TYR A 197 -10.28 9.02 13.12
N SER A 198 -11.15 9.78 13.79
CA SER A 198 -11.01 11.21 13.91
C SER A 198 -11.34 11.59 15.35
N ASN A 199 -10.44 12.34 15.98
CA ASN A 199 -10.65 12.94 17.30
C ASN A 199 -11.06 14.41 17.22
N ASP A 200 -11.05 15.00 16.03
CA ASP A 200 -11.46 16.39 15.75
C ASP A 200 -12.94 16.50 15.33
N GLY A 201 -13.67 15.38 15.35
CA GLY A 201 -15.07 15.31 14.91
C GLY A 201 -15.26 15.45 13.38
N LEU A 202 -14.18 15.69 12.64
CA LEU A 202 -14.20 15.87 11.19
C LEU A 202 -13.81 14.59 10.48
N ASN A 203 -14.78 13.79 10.13
CA ASN A 203 -14.55 12.62 9.31
C ASN A 203 -15.46 12.62 8.07
N PRO A 204 -14.97 13.17 6.97
CA PRO A 204 -15.74 13.22 5.72
C PRO A 204 -15.91 11.84 5.09
N LYS A 205 -15.20 10.80 5.60
CA LYS A 205 -15.19 9.43 5.08
C LYS A 205 -14.75 9.36 3.62
N MET A 206 -13.80 10.21 3.30
CA MET A 206 -13.16 10.36 2.01
C MET A 206 -11.65 10.21 2.19
N ARG A 207 -10.95 9.84 1.12
CA ARG A 207 -9.49 9.68 1.15
C ARG A 207 -8.81 11.01 1.47
N HIS A 208 -7.79 10.94 2.32
CA HIS A 208 -6.90 12.06 2.64
C HIS A 208 -5.66 11.97 1.76
N ILE A 209 -5.29 13.08 1.16
CA ILE A 209 -4.23 13.19 0.18
C ILE A 209 -3.18 14.18 0.69
N ALA A 210 -1.91 13.83 0.52
CA ALA A 210 -0.79 14.73 0.71
C ALA A 210 0.28 14.47 -0.36
N PHE A 211 1.25 15.34 -0.45
CA PHE A 211 2.32 15.26 -1.44
C PHE A 211 3.69 15.37 -0.77
N SER A 212 4.72 14.93 -1.48
CA SER A 212 6.11 15.12 -1.08
C SER A 212 6.95 15.50 -2.30
N ASP A 213 7.77 16.53 -2.15
CA ASP A 213 8.79 16.95 -3.15
C ASP A 213 10.21 16.63 -2.69
N ASP A 214 10.35 16.09 -1.48
CA ASP A 214 11.62 15.72 -0.86
C ASP A 214 11.91 14.20 -0.86
N GLY A 215 11.25 13.46 -1.75
CA GLY A 215 11.46 12.01 -1.90
C GLY A 215 10.83 11.19 -0.79
N GLY A 216 9.78 11.72 -0.15
CA GLY A 216 9.00 11.04 0.87
C GLY A 216 9.54 11.19 2.28
N GLU A 217 10.40 12.19 2.53
CA GLU A 217 10.88 12.50 3.89
C GLU A 217 9.84 13.27 4.69
N SER A 218 9.08 14.15 4.02
CA SER A 218 7.96 14.90 4.62
C SER A 218 6.75 15.00 3.68
N TRP A 219 5.60 15.43 4.24
CA TRP A 219 4.31 15.44 3.58
C TRP A 219 3.63 16.78 3.73
N GLU A 220 3.20 17.36 2.61
CA GLU A 220 2.60 18.68 2.52
C GLU A 220 1.26 18.67 1.79
N ASP A 221 0.60 19.82 1.68
CA ASP A 221 -0.61 20.05 0.88
C ASP A 221 -1.76 19.10 1.19
N LEU A 222 -2.00 18.88 2.51
CA LEU A 222 -3.12 18.07 2.96
C LEU A 222 -4.44 18.50 2.33
N SER A 223 -5.09 17.57 1.69
CA SER A 223 -6.44 17.75 1.15
C SER A 223 -7.31 16.52 1.39
N VAL A 224 -8.62 16.70 1.30
CA VAL A 224 -9.59 15.61 1.34
C VAL A 224 -10.21 15.46 -0.03
N SER A 225 -10.14 14.25 -0.58
CA SER A 225 -10.74 13.99 -1.88
C SER A 225 -12.25 14.24 -1.84
N THR A 226 -12.75 14.90 -2.87
CA THR A 226 -14.20 15.10 -3.07
C THR A 226 -14.84 13.96 -3.85
N VAL A 227 -14.05 13.03 -4.38
CA VAL A 227 -14.49 11.97 -5.29
C VAL A 227 -14.18 10.58 -4.75
N LEU A 228 -12.99 10.36 -4.18
CA LEU A 228 -12.56 9.05 -3.72
C LEU A 228 -13.11 8.75 -2.33
N PRO A 229 -14.04 7.79 -2.21
CA PRO A 229 -14.58 7.41 -0.91
C PRO A 229 -13.55 6.61 -0.11
N ASP A 230 -13.67 6.69 1.21
CA ASP A 230 -12.87 5.87 2.11
C ASP A 230 -13.53 4.52 2.42
N GLY A 231 -14.48 4.10 1.61
CA GLY A 231 -15.19 2.84 1.72
C GLY A 231 -16.46 2.91 2.57
N ALA A 232 -16.79 1.81 3.26
CA ALA A 232 -18.01 1.70 4.06
C ALA A 232 -18.08 2.73 5.17
N GLN A 233 -19.23 3.36 5.33
CA GLN A 233 -19.41 4.60 6.08
C GLN A 233 -19.82 4.40 7.57
N PHE A 234 -19.82 3.16 8.08
CA PHE A 234 -20.18 2.86 9.46
C PHE A 234 -18.97 2.44 10.30
N ARG A 235 -19.16 1.64 11.34
CA ARG A 235 -18.17 1.32 12.39
C ARG A 235 -16.76 0.95 11.90
N ASN A 236 -16.65 0.35 10.73
CA ASN A 236 -15.38 -0.05 10.11
C ASN A 236 -15.29 0.51 8.70
N TYR A 237 -15.54 1.81 8.54
CA TYR A 237 -15.40 2.45 7.25
C TYR A 237 -13.93 2.47 6.79
N GLY A 238 -13.78 2.56 5.50
CA GLY A 238 -12.50 2.60 4.86
C GLY A 238 -11.85 1.23 4.70
N LEU A 239 -11.00 1.17 3.71
CA LEU A 239 -10.19 0.02 3.34
C LEU A 239 -8.83 0.49 2.86
N MET A 240 -7.84 -0.42 2.89
CA MET A 240 -6.70 -0.30 2.01
C MET A 240 -7.22 -0.31 0.57
N GLY A 241 -6.92 0.71 -0.19
CA GLY A 241 -7.23 0.83 -1.60
C GLY A 241 -5.97 0.74 -2.42
N GLY A 242 -6.02 0.01 -3.53
CA GLY A 242 -4.91 -0.07 -4.48
C GLY A 242 -4.73 1.23 -5.24
N LEU A 243 -3.49 1.61 -5.46
CA LEU A 243 -3.12 2.76 -6.26
C LEU A 243 -1.95 2.38 -7.16
N THR A 244 -2.06 2.67 -8.44
CA THR A 244 -0.95 2.50 -9.36
C THR A 244 -0.94 3.58 -10.43
N ARG A 245 0.27 3.98 -10.87
CA ARG A 245 0.48 4.88 -11.98
C ARG A 245 0.78 4.09 -13.25
N ILE A 246 0.06 4.41 -14.33
CA ILE A 246 0.38 3.89 -15.65
C ILE A 246 1.42 4.81 -16.30
N PRO A 247 2.65 4.35 -16.52
CA PRO A 247 3.74 5.19 -17.03
C PRO A 247 3.66 5.32 -18.57
N ILE A 248 2.65 6.01 -19.06
CA ILE A 248 2.53 6.31 -20.50
C ILE A 248 3.07 7.72 -20.74
N ASN A 249 4.26 7.80 -21.31
CA ASN A 249 4.97 9.07 -21.51
C ASN A 249 5.09 9.84 -20.18
N ASP A 250 4.92 11.15 -20.20
CA ASP A 250 4.87 12.01 -19.02
C ASP A 250 3.45 12.23 -18.50
N LEU A 251 2.49 11.39 -18.89
CA LEU A 251 1.12 11.45 -18.40
C LEU A 251 1.05 10.84 -16.99
N ASP A 252 0.39 11.54 -16.10
CA ASP A 252 0.14 11.07 -14.73
C ASP A 252 -1.24 10.41 -14.65
N ILE A 253 -1.34 9.24 -15.30
CA ILE A 253 -2.55 8.41 -15.23
C ILE A 253 -2.48 7.59 -13.96
N LEU A 254 -3.37 7.85 -13.01
CA LEU A 254 -3.52 7.08 -11.79
C LEU A 254 -4.77 6.20 -11.85
N LEU A 255 -4.63 4.97 -11.39
CA LEU A 255 -5.74 4.07 -11.09
C LEU A 255 -5.85 3.93 -9.58
N PHE A 256 -7.04 4.10 -9.05
CA PHE A 256 -7.33 3.86 -7.63
C PHE A 256 -8.48 2.88 -7.49
N SER A 257 -8.30 1.83 -6.72
CA SER A 257 -9.33 0.82 -6.45
C SER A 257 -9.80 0.87 -5.00
N ASN A 258 -11.13 0.80 -4.81
CA ASN A 258 -11.76 0.74 -3.50
C ASN A 258 -13.25 0.35 -3.67
N ILE A 259 -14.01 0.42 -2.60
CA ILE A 259 -15.44 0.09 -2.58
C ILE A 259 -16.31 1.35 -2.55
N ILE A 260 -17.54 1.19 -3.04
CA ILE A 260 -18.64 2.12 -2.75
C ILE A 260 -19.70 1.33 -1.98
N SER A 261 -19.78 1.50 -0.66
CA SER A 261 -20.82 0.82 0.11
C SER A 261 -22.10 1.63 0.18
N SER A 262 -23.23 0.91 0.27
CA SER A 262 -24.52 1.55 0.54
C SER A 262 -24.58 2.09 1.96
N LYS A 263 -25.33 3.16 2.17
CA LYS A 263 -25.50 3.84 3.48
C LYS A 263 -26.11 2.96 4.59
N LYS A 264 -26.65 1.80 4.26
CA LYS A 264 -27.43 0.97 5.19
C LYS A 264 -26.68 -0.24 5.75
N GLU A 265 -25.55 -0.62 5.16
CA GLU A 265 -24.88 -1.87 5.49
C GLU A 265 -23.40 -1.62 5.77
N ASN A 266 -22.86 -2.25 6.80
CA ASN A 266 -21.41 -2.39 6.99
C ASN A 266 -20.80 -3.32 5.93
N ALA A 267 -21.47 -3.50 4.81
CA ALA A 267 -21.05 -4.43 3.79
C ALA A 267 -19.87 -3.86 3.00
N ARG A 268 -18.82 -4.59 2.97
CA ARG A 268 -17.68 -4.37 2.07
C ARG A 268 -18.04 -5.01 0.72
N THR A 269 -18.67 -4.21 -0.14
CA THR A 269 -19.21 -4.64 -1.43
C THR A 269 -18.99 -3.56 -2.48
N ASN A 270 -19.22 -3.94 -3.73
CA ASN A 270 -19.13 -3.05 -4.89
C ASN A 270 -17.73 -2.45 -5.08
N GLY A 271 -16.82 -3.26 -5.59
CA GLY A 271 -15.48 -2.85 -6.02
C GLY A 271 -15.54 -1.95 -7.27
N TYR A 272 -14.82 -0.85 -7.19
CA TYR A 272 -14.66 0.11 -8.28
C TYR A 272 -13.20 0.46 -8.51
N VAL A 273 -12.88 0.83 -9.74
CA VAL A 273 -11.63 1.50 -10.10
C VAL A 273 -11.96 2.89 -10.61
N TRP A 274 -11.31 3.91 -10.05
CA TRP A 274 -11.31 5.29 -10.52
C TRP A 274 -10.07 5.55 -11.34
N ILE A 275 -10.18 6.44 -12.32
CA ILE A 275 -9.09 6.82 -13.22
C ILE A 275 -8.93 8.33 -13.19
N SER A 276 -7.70 8.76 -12.91
CA SER A 276 -7.25 10.15 -13.07
C SER A 276 -6.29 10.25 -14.24
N PHE A 277 -6.31 11.39 -14.94
CA PHE A 277 -5.39 11.69 -16.04
C PHE A 277 -4.48 12.90 -15.74
N ASP A 278 -4.53 13.41 -14.53
CA ASP A 278 -3.90 14.67 -14.12
C ASP A 278 -3.19 14.57 -12.76
N GLY A 279 -2.69 13.37 -12.42
CA GLY A 279 -1.94 13.14 -11.19
C GLY A 279 -2.80 13.17 -9.93
N GLY A 280 -4.06 12.77 -10.04
CA GLY A 280 -4.96 12.66 -8.88
C GLY A 280 -5.69 13.96 -8.53
N LYS A 281 -5.56 15.02 -9.33
CA LYS A 281 -6.30 16.28 -9.15
C LYS A 281 -7.79 16.12 -9.44
N SER A 282 -8.12 15.32 -10.46
CA SER A 282 -9.49 14.94 -10.78
C SER A 282 -9.60 13.44 -11.11
N TRP A 283 -10.82 12.91 -10.95
CA TRP A 283 -11.13 11.49 -11.16
C TRP A 283 -12.38 11.36 -12.01
N PRO A 284 -12.29 11.70 -13.32
CA PRO A 284 -13.46 11.82 -14.21
C PRO A 284 -14.10 10.49 -14.57
N LEU A 285 -13.37 9.37 -14.45
CA LEU A 285 -13.89 8.07 -14.82
C LEU A 285 -13.87 7.11 -13.63
N LYS A 286 -14.88 6.25 -13.57
CA LYS A 286 -14.91 5.09 -12.68
C LYS A 286 -15.59 3.90 -13.36
N LYS A 287 -15.13 2.69 -13.00
CA LYS A 287 -15.68 1.44 -13.50
C LYS A 287 -15.93 0.47 -12.34
N SER A 288 -17.11 -0.14 -12.31
CA SER A 288 -17.38 -1.27 -11.42
C SER A 288 -16.60 -2.49 -11.89
N VAL A 289 -15.88 -3.14 -10.98
CA VAL A 289 -15.14 -4.38 -11.24
C VAL A 289 -15.80 -5.57 -10.57
N ASP A 290 -16.48 -5.37 -9.44
CA ASP A 290 -17.22 -6.41 -8.76
C ASP A 290 -18.43 -5.81 -8.03
N LYS A 291 -19.57 -6.49 -8.07
CA LYS A 291 -20.79 -6.11 -7.35
C LYS A 291 -21.01 -6.90 -6.06
N GLY A 292 -20.22 -7.93 -5.86
CA GLY A 292 -20.27 -8.79 -4.67
C GLY A 292 -19.43 -8.29 -3.51
N SER A 293 -19.02 -9.20 -2.65
CA SER A 293 -18.09 -8.92 -1.56
C SER A 293 -16.74 -8.47 -2.10
N PHE A 294 -16.26 -7.32 -1.63
CA PHE A 294 -15.00 -6.73 -2.06
C PHE A 294 -14.34 -6.02 -0.90
N ALA A 295 -13.12 -6.38 -0.59
CA ALA A 295 -12.34 -5.72 0.45
C ALA A 295 -10.85 -5.85 0.16
N TYR A 296 -10.10 -4.80 0.46
CA TYR A 296 -8.66 -4.70 0.25
C TYR A 296 -8.24 -4.98 -1.19
N SER A 297 -7.78 -3.99 -1.87
CA SER A 297 -7.29 -4.07 -3.25
C SER A 297 -5.86 -3.55 -3.37
N SER A 298 -5.14 -4.12 -4.31
CA SER A 298 -3.78 -3.76 -4.68
C SER A 298 -3.64 -3.71 -6.19
#